data_5d14f7a4b2c0f6fbd6de72420c45fcbd
#
_entry.id   5d14f7a4b2c0f6fbd6de72420c45fcbd
#
_cell.length_a   1.000
_cell.length_b   1.000
_cell.length_c   1.000
_cell.angle_alpha   90.00
_cell.angle_beta   90.00
_cell.angle_gamma   90.00
#
_symmetry.space_group_name_H-M   'P 1'
#
loop_
_entity.id
_entity.type
_entity.pdbx_description
1 polymer ?
#
loop_
_entity_poly.entity_id
_entity_poly.type
_entity_poly.pdbx_seq_one_letter_code
_entity_poly.pdbx_strand_id
1 'polypeptide(L)'
;MEFLLDTANLAEIKKYVAIAPIAGVTSNPTIVKKEGQIDFFNHMKAIRDIIGLDKTLHVQVVAQDVAGIVADAHAILANIDKEVYVKVPVNENGLAAIKLL
;
A
#
# COMPACT_ATOMS: atom_id res chain seq x y z
N MET A 1 -15.39 -12.65 -7.44
CA MET A 1 -13.92 -12.61 -7.68
C MET A 1 -13.49 -11.16 -7.71
N GLU A 2 -12.42 -10.84 -6.97
CA GLU A 2 -11.89 -9.49 -6.93
C GLU A 2 -10.57 -9.44 -7.69
N PHE A 3 -10.40 -8.41 -8.53
CA PHE A 3 -9.16 -8.17 -9.25
C PHE A 3 -8.38 -7.07 -8.55
N LEU A 4 -7.13 -7.35 -8.18
CA LEU A 4 -6.22 -6.37 -7.60
C LEU A 4 -5.05 -6.15 -8.56
N LEU A 5 -4.65 -4.88 -8.73
CA LEU A 5 -3.46 -4.53 -9.49
C LEU A 5 -2.25 -4.54 -8.56
N ASP A 6 -1.21 -5.26 -8.94
CA ASP A 6 0.03 -5.36 -8.17
C ASP A 6 1.11 -4.50 -8.85
N THR A 7 0.97 -3.18 -8.73
CA THR A 7 1.83 -2.21 -9.39
C THR A 7 1.81 -0.87 -8.66
N ALA A 8 2.86 -0.07 -8.86
CA ALA A 8 2.92 1.31 -8.40
C ALA A 8 3.01 2.29 -9.57
N ASN A 9 2.89 1.81 -10.81
CA ASN A 9 2.95 2.67 -12.00
C ASN A 9 1.63 3.39 -12.20
N LEU A 10 1.64 4.72 -12.12
CA LEU A 10 0.42 5.53 -12.20
C LEU A 10 -0.28 5.41 -13.55
N ALA A 11 0.46 5.33 -14.63
CA ALA A 11 -0.13 5.21 -15.97
C ALA A 11 -0.86 3.87 -16.15
N GLU A 12 -0.28 2.77 -15.65
CA GLU A 12 -0.91 1.46 -15.66
C GLU A 12 -2.18 1.45 -14.82
N ILE A 13 -2.13 2.04 -13.62
CA ILE A 13 -3.28 2.11 -12.73
C ILE A 13 -4.43 2.87 -13.40
N LYS A 14 -4.15 4.02 -13.97
CA LYS A 14 -5.17 4.80 -14.70
C LYS A 14 -5.80 3.99 -15.82
N LYS A 15 -4.96 3.31 -16.61
CA LYS A 15 -5.41 2.50 -17.73
C LYS A 15 -6.36 1.39 -17.30
N TYR A 16 -5.93 0.57 -16.32
CA TYR A 16 -6.69 -0.61 -15.94
C TYR A 16 -7.91 -0.29 -15.08
N VAL A 17 -7.87 0.76 -14.28
CA VAL A 17 -9.06 1.22 -13.55
C VAL A 17 -10.16 1.65 -14.52
N ALA A 18 -9.79 2.21 -15.68
CA ALA A 18 -10.76 2.64 -16.70
C ALA A 18 -11.38 1.48 -17.48
N ILE A 19 -10.68 0.35 -17.64
CA ILE A 19 -11.12 -0.71 -18.58
C ILE A 19 -11.46 -2.03 -17.89
N ALA A 20 -11.20 -2.20 -16.60
CA ALA A 20 -11.40 -3.47 -15.91
C ALA A 20 -12.05 -3.27 -14.54
N PRO A 21 -12.76 -4.28 -14.00
CA PRO A 21 -13.42 -4.18 -12.68
C PRO A 21 -12.39 -4.38 -11.57
N ILE A 22 -11.51 -3.40 -11.40
CA ILE A 22 -10.44 -3.45 -10.39
C ILE A 22 -11.02 -3.13 -9.01
N ALA A 23 -10.78 -4.03 -8.05
CA ALA A 23 -11.23 -3.86 -6.67
C ALA A 23 -10.23 -3.05 -5.82
N GLY A 24 -8.95 -3.07 -6.19
CA GLY A 24 -7.94 -2.34 -5.44
C GLY A 24 -6.56 -2.44 -6.06
N VAL A 25 -5.59 -1.82 -5.40
CA VAL A 25 -4.18 -1.79 -5.81
C VAL A 25 -3.33 -2.25 -4.64
N THR A 26 -2.34 -3.11 -4.91
CA THR A 26 -1.36 -3.55 -3.92
C THR A 26 0.02 -3.07 -4.34
N SER A 27 0.85 -2.71 -3.37
CA SER A 27 2.24 -2.38 -3.63
C SER A 27 3.13 -2.91 -2.51
N ASN A 28 4.40 -3.15 -2.85
CA ASN A 28 5.42 -3.59 -1.90
C ASN A 28 6.73 -2.85 -2.21
N PRO A 29 7.77 -2.95 -1.34
CA PRO A 29 9.01 -2.23 -1.56
C PRO A 29 9.69 -2.53 -2.90
N THR A 30 9.61 -3.76 -3.40
CA THR A 30 10.21 -4.13 -4.68
C THR A 30 9.48 -3.44 -5.84
N ILE A 31 8.16 -3.43 -5.81
CA ILE A 31 7.34 -2.76 -6.83
C ILE A 31 7.62 -1.26 -6.84
N VAL A 32 7.70 -0.65 -5.65
CA VAL A 32 7.97 0.77 -5.52
C VAL A 32 9.35 1.13 -6.07
N LYS A 33 10.36 0.29 -5.84
CA LYS A 33 11.72 0.51 -6.37
C LYS A 33 11.75 0.57 -7.90
N LYS A 34 10.89 -0.16 -8.58
CA LYS A 34 10.82 -0.15 -10.05
C LYS A 34 10.43 1.21 -10.61
N GLU A 35 9.78 2.04 -9.81
CA GLU A 35 9.38 3.40 -10.22
C GLU A 35 10.51 4.42 -10.04
N GLY A 36 11.67 3.99 -9.57
CA GLY A 36 12.84 4.86 -9.37
C GLY A 36 12.77 5.64 -8.07
N GLN A 37 13.34 6.86 -8.09
CA GLN A 37 13.30 7.73 -6.92
C GLN A 37 11.96 8.45 -6.88
N ILE A 38 11.11 8.04 -5.92
CA ILE A 38 9.80 8.65 -5.72
C ILE A 38 9.64 9.05 -4.25
N ASP A 39 8.84 10.08 -4.01
CA ASP A 39 8.34 10.38 -2.68
C ASP A 39 7.23 9.36 -2.39
N PHE A 40 7.53 8.38 -1.55
CA PHE A 40 6.66 7.24 -1.30
C PHE A 40 5.24 7.64 -0.91
N PHE A 41 5.10 8.51 0.09
CA PHE A 41 3.77 8.88 0.56
C PHE A 41 2.99 9.71 -0.47
N ASN A 42 3.65 10.62 -1.15
CA ASN A 42 3.01 11.40 -2.21
C ASN A 42 2.61 10.52 -3.39
N HIS A 43 3.44 9.53 -3.73
CA HIS A 43 3.11 8.56 -4.78
C HIS A 43 1.89 7.72 -4.40
N MET A 44 1.83 7.23 -3.16
CA MET A 44 0.69 6.47 -2.67
C MET A 44 -0.59 7.30 -2.63
N LYS A 45 -0.49 8.58 -2.26
CA LYS A 45 -1.63 9.51 -2.34
C LYS A 45 -2.11 9.70 -3.78
N ALA A 46 -1.19 9.77 -4.74
CA ALA A 46 -1.56 9.86 -6.16
C ALA A 46 -2.31 8.62 -6.62
N ILE A 47 -1.90 7.43 -6.17
CA ILE A 47 -2.63 6.19 -6.45
C ILE A 47 -4.03 6.27 -5.84
N ARG A 48 -4.14 6.68 -4.58
CA ARG A 48 -5.44 6.83 -3.92
C ARG A 48 -6.35 7.78 -4.66
N ASP A 49 -5.84 8.90 -5.17
CA ASP A 49 -6.62 9.85 -5.95
C ASP A 49 -7.17 9.24 -7.24
N ILE A 50 -6.40 8.36 -7.87
CA ILE A 50 -6.83 7.68 -9.10
C ILE A 50 -7.92 6.66 -8.81
N ILE A 51 -7.78 5.83 -7.77
CA ILE A 51 -8.69 4.72 -7.51
C ILE A 51 -9.90 5.12 -6.67
N GLY A 52 -9.83 6.21 -5.91
CA GLY A 52 -10.89 6.63 -5.01
C GLY A 52 -10.94 5.83 -3.72
N LEU A 53 -11.88 6.15 -2.84
CA LEU A 53 -12.03 5.48 -1.54
C LEU A 53 -12.88 4.21 -1.61
N ASP A 54 -13.57 3.97 -2.71
CA ASP A 54 -14.38 2.77 -2.92
C ASP A 54 -13.55 1.54 -3.33
N LYS A 55 -12.28 1.75 -3.69
CA LYS A 55 -11.33 0.68 -3.99
C LYS A 55 -10.29 0.60 -2.88
N THR A 56 -9.74 -0.61 -2.66
CA THR A 56 -8.77 -0.83 -1.59
C THR A 56 -7.35 -0.50 -2.03
N LEU A 57 -6.59 0.12 -1.16
CA LEU A 57 -5.15 0.36 -1.34
C LEU A 57 -4.41 -0.41 -0.26
N HIS A 58 -3.50 -1.29 -0.66
CA HIS A 58 -2.72 -2.13 0.24
C HIS A 58 -1.25 -1.71 0.16
N VAL A 59 -0.67 -1.35 1.29
CA VAL A 59 0.72 -0.89 1.38
C VAL A 59 1.46 -1.73 2.40
N GLN A 60 2.59 -2.32 1.97
CA GLN A 60 3.39 -3.17 2.83
C GLN A 60 4.39 -2.36 3.65
N VAL A 61 4.53 -2.72 4.94
CA VAL A 61 5.58 -2.15 5.80
C VAL A 61 6.95 -2.64 5.37
N VAL A 62 7.99 -1.84 5.63
CA VAL A 62 9.37 -2.15 5.26
C VAL A 62 10.17 -2.70 6.44
N ALA A 63 9.91 -2.21 7.65
CA ALA A 63 10.63 -2.64 8.85
C ALA A 63 10.34 -4.10 9.17
N GLN A 64 11.28 -4.75 9.88
CA GLN A 64 11.18 -6.16 10.21
C GLN A 64 11.06 -6.42 11.72
N ASP A 65 11.42 -5.46 12.55
CA ASP A 65 11.25 -5.54 14.01
C ASP A 65 9.89 -4.99 14.44
N VAL A 66 9.43 -5.37 15.62
CA VAL A 66 8.08 -5.01 16.11
C VAL A 66 7.88 -3.50 16.17
N ALA A 67 8.81 -2.78 16.81
CA ALA A 67 8.69 -1.33 16.95
C ALA A 67 8.70 -0.62 15.61
N GLY A 68 9.55 -1.06 14.66
CA GLY A 68 9.62 -0.49 13.32
C GLY A 68 8.37 -0.76 12.50
N ILE A 69 7.80 -1.97 12.60
CA ILE A 69 6.56 -2.32 11.91
C ILE A 69 5.41 -1.42 12.41
N VAL A 70 5.29 -1.26 13.72
CA VAL A 70 4.25 -0.39 14.30
C VAL A 70 4.44 1.06 13.84
N ALA A 71 5.68 1.57 13.87
CA ALA A 71 5.97 2.91 13.41
C ALA A 71 5.66 3.10 11.93
N ASP A 72 6.03 2.14 11.07
CA ASP A 72 5.72 2.16 9.64
C ASP A 72 4.21 2.17 9.40
N ALA A 73 3.47 1.32 10.11
CA ALA A 73 2.02 1.25 9.96
C ALA A 73 1.35 2.59 10.34
N HIS A 74 1.76 3.19 11.45
CA HIS A 74 1.23 4.48 11.87
C HIS A 74 1.60 5.58 10.87
N ALA A 75 2.81 5.57 10.32
CA ALA A 75 3.24 6.54 9.31
C ALA A 75 2.41 6.41 8.04
N ILE A 76 2.13 5.19 7.59
CA ILE A 76 1.30 4.93 6.41
C ILE A 76 -0.11 5.49 6.64
N LEU A 77 -0.74 5.16 7.77
CA LEU A 77 -2.08 5.62 8.09
C LEU A 77 -2.16 7.15 8.25
N ALA A 78 -1.12 7.76 8.82
CA ALA A 78 -1.09 9.20 9.05
C ALA A 78 -0.81 10.00 7.78
N ASN A 79 0.01 9.47 6.86
CA ASN A 79 0.48 10.20 5.68
C ASN A 79 -0.30 9.91 4.40
N ILE A 80 -1.02 8.80 4.33
CA ILE A 80 -1.86 8.46 3.15
C ILE A 80 -3.32 8.72 3.49
N ASP A 81 -3.96 7.80 4.21
CA ASP A 81 -5.31 7.96 4.75
C ASP A 81 -5.59 6.83 5.75
N LYS A 82 -6.74 6.88 6.42
CA LYS A 82 -7.11 5.90 7.45
C LYS A 82 -7.73 4.64 6.86
N GLU A 83 -8.08 4.64 5.58
CA GLU A 83 -8.73 3.54 4.91
C GLU A 83 -7.74 2.58 4.22
N VAL A 84 -6.45 2.91 4.19
CA VAL A 84 -5.43 2.06 3.58
C VAL A 84 -5.24 0.78 4.39
N TYR A 85 -5.09 -0.34 3.68
CA TYR A 85 -4.76 -1.62 4.30
C TYR A 85 -3.26 -1.77 4.41
N VAL A 86 -2.77 -1.95 5.62
CA VAL A 86 -1.33 -2.12 5.89
C VAL A 86 -1.00 -3.60 5.88
N LYS A 87 -0.09 -4.02 4.99
CA LYS A 87 0.36 -5.41 4.92
C LYS A 87 1.55 -5.62 5.85
N VAL A 88 1.42 -6.59 6.74
CA VAL A 88 2.43 -6.93 7.75
C VAL A 88 2.90 -8.36 7.50
N PRO A 89 4.21 -8.66 7.59
CA PRO A 89 4.69 -10.02 7.36
C PRO A 89 4.15 -11.01 8.40
N VAL A 90 3.87 -12.24 7.96
CA VAL A 90 3.35 -13.32 8.83
C VAL A 90 4.53 -14.05 9.45
N ASN A 91 5.12 -13.46 10.48
CA ASN A 91 6.19 -14.03 11.31
C ASN A 91 5.98 -13.53 12.73
N GLU A 92 6.86 -13.94 13.67
CA GLU A 92 6.70 -13.57 15.07
C GLU A 92 6.64 -12.05 15.28
N ASN A 93 7.52 -11.31 14.64
CA ASN A 93 7.55 -9.84 14.76
C ASN A 93 6.32 -9.19 14.14
N GLY A 94 5.88 -9.67 12.97
CA GLY A 94 4.69 -9.17 12.30
C GLY A 94 3.44 -9.41 13.12
N LEU A 95 3.27 -10.62 13.67
CA LEU A 95 2.12 -10.96 14.50
C LEU A 95 2.11 -10.16 15.81
N ALA A 96 3.29 -9.95 16.43
CA ALA A 96 3.39 -9.12 17.62
C ALA A 96 3.04 -7.66 17.34
N ALA A 97 3.47 -7.13 16.19
CA ALA A 97 3.13 -5.77 15.77
C ALA A 97 1.62 -5.60 15.55
N ILE A 98 0.97 -6.57 14.91
CA ILE A 98 -0.48 -6.53 14.67
C ILE A 98 -1.24 -6.41 16.00
N LYS A 99 -0.80 -7.11 17.02
CA LYS A 99 -1.44 -7.06 18.34
C LYS A 99 -1.38 -5.66 18.95
N LEU A 100 -0.36 -4.88 18.62
CA LEU A 100 -0.19 -3.51 19.13
C LEU A 100 -0.91 -2.45 18.29
N LEU A 101 -1.38 -2.79 17.11
CA LEU A 101 -2.05 -1.86 16.19
C LEU A 101 -3.55 -1.72 16.45
#